data_e30be41c71a63d23d3dcb292e1586fe0
#
_entry.id   e30be41c71a63d23d3dcb292e1586fe0
#
_cell.length_a   1.000
_cell.length_b   1.000
_cell.length_c   1.000
_cell.angle_alpha   90.00
_cell.angle_beta   90.00
_cell.angle_gamma   90.00
#
_symmetry.space_group_name_H-M   'P 1'
#
loop_
_entity.id
_entity.type
_entity.pdbx_description
1 polymer ?
#
loop_
_entity_poly.entity_id
_entity_poly.type
_entity_poly.pdbx_seq_one_letter_code
_entity_poly.pdbx_strand_id
1 'polypeptide(L)'
;METEKHPLAPFFPDGAEWLFLGSFPPGRERWSMEFYYPNYQNDMWRIFGVVFFNDKDHFVDKERKRFKKEAIEEFLTKRRIAMYDTAKAVVRLHDNAADKDLEIVEATDIVGIILKLCNLKNIVATGQKALDTIITQLTEHDIKIDKPAIGSYTPFSIDNRTLRLYGMPSTSRAYPLGLAKKADIYGKMFTR
;
A
#
# COMPACT_ATOMS: atom_id res chain seq x y z
N MET A 1 11.67 8.59 22.74
CA MET A 1 10.51 8.07 21.96
C MET A 1 10.79 6.62 21.66
N GLU A 2 9.78 5.76 21.76
CA GLU A 2 9.95 4.32 21.57
C GLU A 2 9.90 3.96 20.08
N THR A 3 10.76 3.02 19.67
CA THR A 3 10.77 2.51 18.29
C THR A 3 9.70 1.43 18.14
N GLU A 4 8.76 1.63 17.23
CA GLU A 4 7.76 0.63 16.87
C GLU A 4 8.25 -0.23 15.70
N LYS A 5 8.28 -1.55 15.89
CA LYS A 5 8.56 -2.51 14.81
C LYS A 5 7.28 -2.85 14.05
N HIS A 6 7.42 -3.11 12.75
CA HIS A 6 6.28 -3.48 11.90
C HIS A 6 5.63 -4.77 12.43
N PRO A 7 4.32 -4.72 12.76
CA PRO A 7 3.66 -5.83 13.46
C PRO A 7 3.18 -6.95 12.55
N LEU A 8 3.16 -6.76 11.24
CA LEU A 8 2.69 -7.74 10.26
C LEU A 8 3.84 -8.31 9.43
N ALA A 9 3.77 -9.60 9.13
CA ALA A 9 4.62 -10.21 8.12
C ALA A 9 4.18 -9.78 6.71
N PRO A 10 5.11 -9.70 5.72
CA PRO A 10 4.74 -9.44 4.33
C PRO A 10 3.72 -10.47 3.80
N PHE A 11 2.71 -9.99 3.08
CA PHE A 11 1.76 -10.85 2.39
C PHE A 11 2.15 -10.95 0.91
N PHE A 12 2.77 -12.05 0.52
CA PHE A 12 3.28 -12.30 -0.83
C PHE A 12 2.67 -13.58 -1.40
N PRO A 13 1.49 -13.50 -2.05
CA PRO A 13 0.90 -14.65 -2.72
C PRO A 13 1.76 -15.11 -3.90
N ASP A 14 1.72 -16.41 -4.19
CA ASP A 14 2.46 -17.00 -5.30
C ASP A 14 2.14 -16.31 -6.62
N GLY A 15 3.18 -16.02 -7.39
CA GLY A 15 3.06 -15.36 -8.67
C GLY A 15 2.58 -13.91 -8.61
N ALA A 16 2.82 -13.21 -7.49
CA ALA A 16 2.42 -11.81 -7.32
C ALA A 16 2.87 -10.93 -8.50
N GLU A 17 1.93 -10.22 -9.10
CA GLU A 17 2.15 -9.29 -10.20
C GLU A 17 2.04 -7.83 -9.78
N TRP A 18 1.41 -7.58 -8.64
CA TRP A 18 1.20 -6.27 -8.01
C TRP A 18 1.78 -6.27 -6.61
N LEU A 19 2.45 -5.18 -6.23
CA LEU A 19 2.93 -4.94 -4.88
C LEU A 19 2.40 -3.59 -4.39
N PHE A 20 1.49 -3.61 -3.42
CA PHE A 20 0.99 -2.42 -2.76
C PHE A 20 1.83 -2.11 -1.53
N LEU A 21 2.29 -0.88 -1.44
CA LEU A 21 3.12 -0.39 -0.34
C LEU A 21 2.50 0.84 0.29
N GLY A 22 2.16 0.73 1.58
CA GLY A 22 1.87 1.86 2.45
C GLY A 22 3.13 2.40 3.12
N SER A 23 2.98 3.33 4.05
CA SER A 23 4.09 3.84 4.86
C SER A 23 4.35 2.95 6.08
N PHE A 24 3.36 2.84 6.96
CA PHE A 24 3.37 2.05 8.19
C PHE A 24 1.94 1.97 8.76
N PRO A 25 1.53 0.89 9.44
CA PRO A 25 0.19 0.79 9.98
C PRO A 25 -0.06 1.78 11.12
N PRO A 26 -1.33 2.17 11.37
CA PRO A 26 -1.70 2.99 12.52
C PRO A 26 -1.50 2.22 13.83
N GLY A 27 -1.57 2.92 14.96
CA GLY A 27 -1.56 2.28 16.29
C GLY A 27 -2.65 1.22 16.44
N ARG A 28 -2.36 0.18 17.23
CA ARG A 28 -3.22 -1.01 17.42
C ARG A 28 -4.65 -0.68 17.87
N GLU A 29 -4.85 0.38 18.61
CA GLU A 29 -6.15 0.86 19.08
C GLU A 29 -7.12 1.24 17.94
N ARG A 30 -6.59 1.43 16.72
CA ARG A 30 -7.37 1.76 15.51
C ARG A 30 -7.66 0.56 14.62
N TRP A 31 -7.19 -0.63 15.00
CA TRP A 31 -7.32 -1.82 14.16
C TRP A 31 -8.70 -2.47 14.29
N SER A 32 -9.28 -2.80 13.17
CA SER A 32 -10.51 -3.59 13.08
C SER A 32 -10.26 -5.01 12.56
N MET A 33 -9.01 -5.30 12.16
CA MET A 33 -8.56 -6.64 11.76
C MET A 33 -7.03 -6.73 11.84
N GLU A 34 -6.48 -7.94 11.94
CA GLU A 34 -5.05 -8.23 11.94
C GLU A 34 -4.53 -8.41 10.51
N PHE A 35 -4.54 -7.31 9.72
CA PHE A 35 -4.06 -7.28 8.34
C PHE A 35 -3.76 -5.84 7.90
N TYR A 36 -3.35 -5.63 6.65
CA TYR A 36 -3.02 -4.32 6.08
C TYR A 36 -4.23 -3.39 6.00
N TYR A 37 -3.99 -2.09 6.14
CA TYR A 37 -5.04 -1.05 6.19
C TYR A 37 -6.14 -1.39 7.21
N PRO A 38 -5.74 -1.69 8.47
CA PRO A 38 -6.63 -2.26 9.49
C PRO A 38 -7.69 -1.30 10.01
N ASN A 39 -7.48 0.01 9.90
CA ASN A 39 -8.40 1.00 10.43
C ASN A 39 -9.72 0.96 9.65
N TYR A 40 -10.83 0.69 10.35
CA TYR A 40 -12.17 0.64 9.77
C TYR A 40 -12.56 1.90 9.00
N GLN A 41 -11.97 3.05 9.34
CA GLN A 41 -12.18 4.30 8.62
C GLN A 41 -11.28 4.46 7.38
N ASN A 42 -10.31 3.57 7.14
CA ASN A 42 -9.51 3.62 5.93
C ASN A 42 -10.35 3.21 4.72
N ASP A 43 -10.08 3.82 3.57
CA ASP A 43 -10.87 3.59 2.35
C ASP A 43 -10.33 2.44 1.48
N MET A 44 -9.16 1.86 1.74
CA MET A 44 -8.53 0.84 0.86
C MET A 44 -9.50 -0.27 0.46
N TRP A 45 -10.10 -0.95 1.43
CA TRP A 45 -10.97 -2.09 1.16
C TRP A 45 -12.33 -1.68 0.57
N ARG A 46 -12.76 -0.43 0.81
CA ARG A 46 -13.93 0.14 0.14
C ARG A 46 -13.63 0.51 -1.30
N ILE A 47 -12.43 1.04 -1.59
CA ILE A 47 -11.95 1.29 -2.96
C ILE A 47 -11.95 -0.03 -3.74
N PHE A 48 -11.36 -1.09 -3.19
CA PHE A 48 -11.34 -2.40 -3.84
C PHE A 48 -12.76 -2.99 -4.02
N GLY A 49 -13.64 -2.80 -3.05
CA GLY A 49 -15.05 -3.17 -3.17
C GLY A 49 -15.73 -2.47 -4.35
N VAL A 50 -15.55 -1.16 -4.49
CA VAL A 50 -16.11 -0.40 -5.63
C VAL A 50 -15.49 -0.86 -6.95
N VAL A 51 -14.16 -0.94 -7.03
CA VAL A 51 -13.43 -1.20 -8.28
C VAL A 51 -13.71 -2.58 -8.84
N PHE A 52 -13.76 -3.61 -7.98
CA PHE A 52 -13.84 -4.99 -8.44
C PHE A 52 -15.23 -5.62 -8.33
N PHE A 53 -16.09 -5.06 -7.49
CA PHE A 53 -17.42 -5.65 -7.19
C PHE A 53 -18.57 -4.67 -7.32
N ASN A 54 -18.30 -3.39 -7.66
CA ASN A 54 -19.26 -2.31 -7.67
C ASN A 54 -20.05 -2.17 -6.35
N ASP A 55 -19.41 -2.56 -5.25
CA ASP A 55 -19.98 -2.54 -3.90
C ASP A 55 -18.91 -2.09 -2.88
N LYS A 56 -19.04 -0.87 -2.37
CA LYS A 56 -18.10 -0.32 -1.36
C LYS A 56 -18.06 -1.11 -0.06
N ASP A 57 -19.09 -1.89 0.21
CA ASP A 57 -19.24 -2.65 1.46
C ASP A 57 -18.90 -4.15 1.29
N HIS A 58 -18.45 -4.57 0.11
CA HIS A 58 -18.13 -5.97 -0.20
C HIS A 58 -17.23 -6.62 0.88
N PHE A 59 -16.17 -5.93 1.29
CA PHE A 59 -15.23 -6.40 2.31
C PHE A 59 -15.57 -5.91 3.72
N VAL A 60 -16.74 -5.32 3.95
CA VAL A 60 -17.14 -4.69 5.22
C VAL A 60 -18.12 -5.57 5.98
N ASP A 61 -17.83 -5.87 7.23
CA ASP A 61 -18.77 -6.39 8.23
C ASP A 61 -19.29 -5.18 9.04
N LYS A 62 -20.49 -4.70 8.65
CA LYS A 62 -21.08 -3.51 9.27
C LYS A 62 -21.51 -3.71 10.70
N GLU A 63 -21.98 -4.92 11.04
CA GLU A 63 -22.48 -5.25 12.37
C GLU A 63 -21.34 -5.20 13.39
N ARG A 64 -20.19 -5.78 13.02
CA ARG A 64 -19.01 -5.84 13.89
C ARG A 64 -18.05 -4.68 13.67
N LYS A 65 -18.36 -3.75 12.77
CA LYS A 65 -17.50 -2.60 12.39
C LYS A 65 -16.05 -3.01 12.11
N ARG A 66 -15.87 -4.06 11.30
CA ARG A 66 -14.57 -4.60 10.90
C ARG A 66 -14.53 -4.92 9.41
N PHE A 67 -13.34 -5.19 8.90
CA PHE A 67 -13.18 -5.75 7.57
C PHE A 67 -13.18 -7.29 7.60
N LYS A 68 -13.58 -7.91 6.50
CA LYS A 68 -13.63 -9.37 6.30
C LYS A 68 -12.26 -9.87 5.85
N LYS A 69 -11.33 -10.07 6.79
CA LYS A 69 -9.92 -10.40 6.54
C LYS A 69 -9.78 -11.58 5.57
N GLU A 70 -10.43 -12.69 5.84
CA GLU A 70 -10.31 -13.92 5.05
C GLU A 70 -10.76 -13.71 3.59
N ALA A 71 -11.83 -12.96 3.36
CA ALA A 71 -12.30 -12.60 2.02
C ALA A 71 -11.31 -11.68 1.29
N ILE A 72 -10.65 -10.79 2.02
CA ILE A 72 -9.61 -9.92 1.48
C ILE A 72 -8.39 -10.74 1.07
N GLU A 73 -7.88 -11.61 1.94
CA GLU A 73 -6.71 -12.46 1.65
C GLU A 73 -6.97 -13.38 0.44
N GLU A 74 -8.16 -13.99 0.37
CA GLU A 74 -8.57 -14.81 -0.77
C GLU A 74 -8.61 -13.99 -2.07
N PHE A 75 -9.19 -12.79 -2.03
CA PHE A 75 -9.25 -11.89 -3.17
C PHE A 75 -7.85 -11.48 -3.63
N LEU A 76 -6.98 -11.06 -2.72
CA LEU A 76 -5.61 -10.65 -3.04
C LEU A 76 -4.80 -11.80 -3.66
N THR A 77 -4.96 -13.01 -3.12
CA THR A 77 -4.32 -14.22 -3.66
C THR A 77 -4.78 -14.50 -5.09
N LYS A 78 -6.08 -14.49 -5.35
CA LYS A 78 -6.65 -14.67 -6.69
C LYS A 78 -6.20 -13.61 -7.69
N ARG A 79 -6.02 -12.38 -7.23
CA ARG A 79 -5.58 -11.23 -8.04
C ARG A 79 -4.06 -11.08 -8.11
N ARG A 80 -3.29 -11.93 -7.44
CA ARG A 80 -1.82 -11.88 -7.40
C ARG A 80 -1.31 -10.53 -6.89
N ILE A 81 -1.97 -10.01 -5.83
CA ILE A 81 -1.64 -8.73 -5.20
C ILE A 81 -0.90 -9.00 -3.90
N ALA A 82 0.35 -8.56 -3.83
CA ALA A 82 1.17 -8.55 -2.63
C ALA A 82 0.94 -7.26 -1.84
N MET A 83 1.08 -7.34 -0.51
CA MET A 83 0.95 -6.22 0.42
C MET A 83 2.13 -6.16 1.38
N TYR A 84 2.67 -4.97 1.57
CA TYR A 84 3.59 -4.63 2.64
C TYR A 84 3.61 -3.11 2.89
N ASP A 85 4.55 -2.64 3.73
CA ASP A 85 4.79 -1.22 3.98
C ASP A 85 6.25 -0.86 3.74
N THR A 86 6.53 0.42 3.52
CA THR A 86 7.87 0.91 3.20
C THR A 86 8.79 1.05 4.40
N ALA A 87 8.26 0.92 5.62
CA ALA A 87 9.04 0.96 6.85
C ALA A 87 8.89 -0.33 7.67
N LYS A 88 10.02 -0.85 8.20
CA LYS A 88 10.08 -1.94 9.17
C LYS A 88 10.07 -1.46 10.61
N ALA A 89 10.58 -0.26 10.86
CA ALA A 89 10.54 0.36 12.17
C ALA A 89 10.42 1.87 12.05
N VAL A 90 9.63 2.47 12.94
CA VAL A 90 9.35 3.90 12.98
C VAL A 90 9.40 4.44 14.41
N VAL A 91 9.55 5.76 14.53
CA VAL A 91 9.22 6.53 15.73
C VAL A 91 8.04 7.44 15.41
N ARG A 92 7.02 7.46 16.27
CA ARG A 92 5.92 8.42 16.17
C ARG A 92 6.27 9.68 16.96
N LEU A 93 6.32 10.80 16.25
CA LEU A 93 6.64 12.09 16.87
C LEU A 93 5.47 12.64 17.68
N HIS A 94 4.25 12.23 17.38
CA HIS A 94 3.01 12.56 18.10
C HIS A 94 2.08 11.34 18.12
N ASP A 95 1.17 11.26 19.09
CA ASP A 95 0.19 10.18 19.23
C ASP A 95 -0.91 10.23 18.15
N ASN A 96 -0.51 10.36 16.90
CA ASN A 96 -1.44 10.36 15.77
C ASN A 96 -0.96 9.42 14.65
N ALA A 97 -1.88 9.02 13.79
CA ALA A 97 -1.61 8.10 12.68
C ALA A 97 -1.24 8.83 11.37
N ALA A 98 -0.90 10.12 11.43
CA ALA A 98 -0.54 10.87 10.23
C ALA A 98 0.87 10.53 9.77
N ASP A 99 1.04 10.22 8.49
CA ASP A 99 2.34 9.88 7.88
C ASP A 99 3.41 10.97 8.11
N LYS A 100 3.01 12.24 8.21
CA LYS A 100 3.93 13.34 8.47
C LYS A 100 4.63 13.26 9.83
N ASP A 101 4.02 12.57 10.79
CA ASP A 101 4.50 12.43 12.17
C ASP A 101 5.22 11.07 12.39
N LEU A 102 5.49 10.33 11.31
CA LEU A 102 6.29 9.11 11.33
C LEU A 102 7.73 9.40 10.90
N GLU A 103 8.69 9.07 11.73
CA GLU A 103 10.10 9.02 11.38
C GLU A 103 10.50 7.56 11.11
N ILE A 104 11.00 7.27 9.92
CA ILE A 104 11.44 5.93 9.54
C ILE A 104 12.82 5.69 10.14
N VAL A 105 12.91 4.74 11.06
CA VAL A 105 14.17 4.30 11.69
C VAL A 105 14.82 3.16 10.90
N GLU A 106 14.00 2.24 10.39
CA GLU A 106 14.43 1.15 9.52
C GLU A 106 13.48 1.03 8.33
N ALA A 107 13.99 1.27 7.14
CA ALA A 107 13.23 1.11 5.91
C ALA A 107 13.13 -0.38 5.52
N THR A 108 12.04 -0.73 4.84
CA THR A 108 11.89 -2.03 4.18
C THR A 108 12.86 -2.12 3.00
N ASP A 109 13.55 -3.24 2.82
CA ASP A 109 14.35 -3.51 1.62
C ASP A 109 13.44 -3.76 0.42
N ILE A 110 13.02 -2.68 -0.23
CA ILE A 110 12.09 -2.72 -1.36
C ILE A 110 12.75 -3.34 -2.59
N VAL A 111 14.01 -3.05 -2.82
CA VAL A 111 14.76 -3.60 -3.95
C VAL A 111 14.89 -5.12 -3.81
N GLY A 112 15.23 -5.62 -2.63
CA GLY A 112 15.26 -7.05 -2.35
C GLY A 112 13.90 -7.72 -2.52
N ILE A 113 12.79 -7.07 -2.13
CA ILE A 113 11.43 -7.58 -2.39
C ILE A 113 11.14 -7.65 -3.89
N ILE A 114 11.48 -6.61 -4.66
CA ILE A 114 11.29 -6.59 -6.11
C ILE A 114 12.04 -7.74 -6.78
N LEU A 115 13.27 -7.99 -6.38
CA LEU A 115 14.09 -9.08 -6.92
C LEU A 115 13.53 -10.46 -6.56
N LYS A 116 12.99 -10.61 -5.35
CA LYS A 116 12.35 -11.86 -4.89
C LYS A 116 11.04 -12.17 -5.61
N LEU A 117 10.25 -11.16 -5.95
CA LEU A 117 8.97 -11.32 -6.63
C LEU A 117 9.16 -11.34 -8.15
N CYS A 118 9.55 -12.50 -8.72
CA CYS A 118 9.95 -12.63 -10.12
C CYS A 118 8.85 -12.27 -11.14
N ASN A 119 7.57 -12.41 -10.78
CA ASN A 119 6.43 -12.07 -11.65
C ASN A 119 5.93 -10.63 -11.48
N LEU A 120 6.57 -9.85 -10.59
CA LEU A 120 6.14 -8.48 -10.32
C LEU A 120 6.23 -7.61 -11.57
N LYS A 121 5.17 -6.87 -11.84
CA LYS A 121 5.04 -5.92 -12.96
C LYS A 121 4.74 -4.50 -12.48
N ASN A 122 4.02 -4.39 -11.35
CA ASN A 122 3.45 -3.13 -10.90
C ASN A 122 3.70 -2.94 -9.40
N ILE A 123 4.23 -1.78 -9.03
CA ILE A 123 4.41 -1.34 -7.64
C ILE A 123 3.49 -0.15 -7.43
N VAL A 124 2.75 -0.16 -6.35
CA VAL A 124 1.74 0.86 -6.03
C VAL A 124 2.07 1.50 -4.69
N ALA A 125 2.49 2.75 -4.73
CA ALA A 125 2.67 3.58 -3.54
C ALA A 125 1.31 4.20 -3.14
N THR A 126 0.79 3.88 -1.96
CA THR A 126 -0.49 4.38 -1.47
C THR A 126 -0.34 5.61 -0.60
N GLY A 127 0.16 6.67 -1.17
CA GLY A 127 0.42 7.96 -0.53
C GLY A 127 1.83 8.48 -0.76
N GLN A 128 2.03 9.74 -0.44
CA GLN A 128 3.26 10.48 -0.76
C GLN A 128 4.49 9.92 -0.03
N LYS A 129 4.38 9.63 1.27
CA LYS A 129 5.51 9.13 2.06
C LYS A 129 6.01 7.78 1.55
N ALA A 130 5.09 6.86 1.24
CA ALA A 130 5.46 5.58 0.63
C ALA A 130 6.15 5.78 -0.72
N LEU A 131 5.62 6.67 -1.57
CA LEU A 131 6.21 6.99 -2.87
C LEU A 131 7.64 7.54 -2.74
N ASP A 132 7.85 8.50 -1.84
CA ASP A 132 9.15 9.11 -1.62
C ASP A 132 10.18 8.10 -1.10
N THR A 133 9.77 7.23 -0.18
CA THR A 133 10.65 6.16 0.35
C THR A 133 11.06 5.17 -0.75
N ILE A 134 10.12 4.77 -1.62
CA ILE A 134 10.40 3.87 -2.76
C ILE A 134 11.41 4.52 -3.71
N ILE A 135 11.17 5.77 -4.10
CA ILE A 135 12.06 6.49 -5.04
C ILE A 135 13.46 6.65 -4.44
N THR A 136 13.55 7.01 -3.15
CA THR A 136 14.85 7.13 -2.47
C THR A 136 15.62 5.82 -2.57
N GLN A 137 15.02 4.68 -2.22
CA GLN A 137 15.70 3.38 -2.29
C GLN A 137 16.09 2.99 -3.71
N LEU A 138 15.22 3.20 -4.69
CA LEU A 138 15.56 2.93 -6.09
C LEU A 138 16.77 3.77 -6.54
N THR A 139 16.81 5.05 -6.14
CA THR A 139 17.92 5.94 -6.46
C THR A 139 19.23 5.53 -5.77
N GLU A 140 19.16 5.10 -4.51
CA GLU A 140 20.32 4.58 -3.75
C GLU A 140 20.92 3.31 -4.37
N HIS A 141 20.13 2.59 -5.16
CA HIS A 141 20.56 1.44 -5.97
C HIS A 141 20.85 1.77 -7.43
N ASP A 142 21.14 3.04 -7.75
CA ASP A 142 21.44 3.53 -9.10
C ASP A 142 20.32 3.32 -10.13
N ILE A 143 19.09 3.09 -9.68
CA ILE A 143 17.92 2.93 -10.55
C ILE A 143 17.31 4.31 -10.80
N LYS A 144 17.45 4.81 -12.02
CA LYS A 144 16.88 6.10 -12.42
C LYS A 144 15.38 5.97 -12.64
N ILE A 145 14.63 6.82 -11.96
CA ILE A 145 13.18 6.90 -12.10
C ILE A 145 12.69 8.33 -11.86
N ASP A 146 11.81 8.80 -12.73
CA ASP A 146 11.08 10.05 -12.50
C ASP A 146 9.90 9.81 -11.57
N LYS A 147 9.66 10.73 -10.65
CA LYS A 147 8.54 10.63 -9.71
C LYS A 147 7.21 10.70 -10.47
N PRO A 148 6.35 9.67 -10.39
CA PRO A 148 5.05 9.70 -11.03
C PRO A 148 4.14 10.76 -10.41
N ALA A 149 3.32 11.39 -11.25
CA ALA A 149 2.22 12.21 -10.77
C ALA A 149 1.16 11.34 -10.08
N ILE A 150 0.40 11.91 -9.13
CA ILE A 150 -0.66 11.19 -8.44
C ILE A 150 -1.72 10.69 -9.43
N GLY A 151 -2.07 9.41 -9.35
CA GLY A 151 -2.98 8.71 -10.26
C GLY A 151 -2.30 8.24 -11.57
N SER A 152 -0.97 8.35 -11.66
CA SER A 152 -0.18 7.95 -12.82
C SER A 152 0.92 6.96 -12.45
N TYR A 153 1.69 6.51 -13.43
CA TYR A 153 2.87 5.68 -13.22
C TYR A 153 4.06 6.16 -14.05
N THR A 154 5.26 5.77 -13.60
CA THR A 154 6.51 5.88 -14.35
C THR A 154 7.10 4.48 -14.52
N PRO A 155 7.49 4.09 -15.75
CA PRO A 155 8.21 2.82 -15.95
C PRO A 155 9.67 2.96 -15.49
N PHE A 156 10.24 1.88 -14.98
CA PHE A 156 11.66 1.77 -14.67
C PHE A 156 12.16 0.34 -14.92
N SER A 157 13.47 0.19 -15.06
CA SER A 157 14.09 -1.11 -15.33
C SER A 157 14.93 -1.57 -14.15
N ILE A 158 14.77 -2.84 -13.80
CA ILE A 158 15.56 -3.53 -12.77
C ILE A 158 15.70 -5.01 -13.16
N ASP A 159 16.91 -5.57 -13.07
CA ASP A 159 17.18 -6.98 -13.35
C ASP A 159 16.57 -7.47 -14.69
N ASN A 160 16.83 -6.71 -15.77
CA ASN A 160 16.30 -6.95 -17.12
C ASN A 160 14.75 -7.01 -17.23
N ARG A 161 14.04 -6.52 -16.23
CA ARG A 161 12.57 -6.38 -16.22
C ARG A 161 12.19 -4.93 -16.27
N THR A 162 11.10 -4.61 -16.97
CA THR A 162 10.46 -3.30 -16.90
C THR A 162 9.25 -3.37 -15.99
N LEU A 163 9.26 -2.58 -14.91
CA LEU A 163 8.18 -2.45 -13.95
C LEU A 163 7.56 -1.05 -14.04
N ARG A 164 6.36 -0.92 -13.49
CA ARG A 164 5.65 0.36 -13.37
C ARG A 164 5.55 0.75 -11.90
N LEU A 165 6.00 1.95 -11.54
CA LEU A 165 5.75 2.53 -10.22
C LEU A 165 4.56 3.49 -10.31
N TYR A 166 3.48 3.18 -9.63
CA TYR A 166 2.29 4.01 -9.51
C TYR A 166 2.35 4.89 -8.26
N GLY A 167 2.13 6.20 -8.42
CA GLY A 167 1.89 7.13 -7.33
C GLY A 167 0.39 7.31 -7.11
N MET A 168 -0.18 6.73 -6.05
CA MET A 168 -1.62 6.75 -5.84
C MET A 168 -2.00 7.68 -4.67
N PRO A 169 -3.22 8.26 -4.67
CA PRO A 169 -3.68 9.04 -3.54
C PRO A 169 -3.75 8.18 -2.28
N SER A 170 -3.48 8.78 -1.12
CA SER A 170 -3.61 8.09 0.16
C SER A 170 -5.03 7.57 0.35
N THR A 171 -5.15 6.35 0.87
CA THR A 171 -6.43 5.73 1.24
C THR A 171 -6.97 6.21 2.59
N SER A 172 -6.19 6.99 3.33
CA SER A 172 -6.66 7.63 4.57
C SER A 172 -7.83 8.57 4.31
N ARG A 173 -8.82 8.58 5.19
CA ARG A 173 -9.91 9.57 5.13
C ARG A 173 -9.46 11.00 5.41
N ALA A 174 -8.31 11.18 6.06
CA ALA A 174 -7.71 12.50 6.23
C ALA A 174 -7.19 13.11 4.91
N TYR A 175 -6.97 12.29 3.88
CA TYR A 175 -6.60 12.78 2.56
C TYR A 175 -7.81 13.45 1.89
N PRO A 176 -7.67 14.70 1.37
CA PRO A 176 -8.80 15.53 0.93
C PRO A 176 -9.38 15.08 -0.43
N LEU A 177 -9.76 13.81 -0.53
CA LEU A 177 -10.36 13.21 -1.72
C LEU A 177 -11.42 12.18 -1.30
N GLY A 178 -12.63 12.33 -1.80
CA GLY A 178 -13.74 11.42 -1.47
C GLY A 178 -13.57 10.02 -2.07
N LEU A 179 -14.23 9.02 -1.46
CA LEU A 179 -14.14 7.61 -1.83
C LEU A 179 -14.40 7.38 -3.34
N ALA A 180 -15.42 7.99 -3.93
CA ALA A 180 -15.75 7.80 -5.34
C ALA A 180 -14.61 8.24 -6.27
N LYS A 181 -13.98 9.38 -5.99
CA LYS A 181 -12.84 9.87 -6.77
C LYS A 181 -11.60 8.99 -6.57
N LYS A 182 -11.34 8.54 -5.34
CA LYS A 182 -10.27 7.57 -5.08
C LYS A 182 -10.51 6.28 -5.87
N ALA A 183 -11.72 5.72 -5.82
CA ALA A 183 -12.08 4.50 -6.55
C ALA A 183 -11.93 4.66 -8.07
N ASP A 184 -12.31 5.80 -8.66
CA ASP A 184 -12.09 6.09 -10.08
C ASP A 184 -10.60 6.09 -10.44
N ILE A 185 -9.74 6.74 -9.64
CA ILE A 185 -8.30 6.79 -9.87
C ILE A 185 -7.68 5.40 -9.77
N TYR A 186 -8.00 4.65 -8.70
CA TYR A 186 -7.50 3.29 -8.50
C TYR A 186 -8.03 2.32 -9.57
N GLY A 187 -9.30 2.46 -10.00
CA GLY A 187 -9.91 1.64 -11.05
C GLY A 187 -9.17 1.77 -12.39
N LYS A 188 -8.81 2.99 -12.78
CA LYS A 188 -8.03 3.27 -14.00
C LYS A 188 -6.65 2.58 -14.02
N MET A 189 -6.06 2.33 -12.86
CA MET A 189 -4.78 1.63 -12.75
C MET A 189 -4.89 0.17 -13.23
N PHE A 190 -6.00 -0.51 -12.95
CA PHE A 190 -6.20 -1.92 -13.31
C PHE A 190 -6.69 -2.13 -14.75
N THR A 191 -7.02 -1.08 -15.47
CA THR A 191 -7.48 -1.13 -16.88
C THR A 191 -6.42 -0.72 -17.90
N ARG A 192 -5.19 -0.39 -17.44
CA ARG A 192 -4.06 0.08 -18.29
C ARG A 192 -3.05 -1.00 -18.63
#